data_669507be535536c0ec5c3cb6654e28bd
#
_entry.id   669507be535536c0ec5c3cb6654e28bd
#
_cell.length_a   1.000
_cell.length_b   1.000
_cell.length_c   1.000
_cell.angle_alpha   90.00
_cell.angle_beta   90.00
_cell.angle_gamma   90.00
#
_symmetry.space_group_name_H-M   'P 1'
#
loop_
_entity.id
_entity.type
_entity.pdbx_description
1 polymer ?
#
loop_
_entity_poly.entity_id
_entity_poly.type
_entity_poly.pdbx_seq_one_letter_code
_entity_poly.pdbx_strand_id
1 'polypeptide(L)'
;MKPNISVIDYLPEYQPSIHRILTKIGWAEQYISSAEQNMQNLVQDKENYGVYLAITGEVAVGFLYVQYYAWNQLSQIHGLGVDPDFHRQGIASALVARAEEFAKSKNARGIYADTPTSNTRGRQFYEAVGYQPGYIMPRYYEDGLDGVTYQKFF
;
A
#
# COMPACT_ATOMS: atom_id res chain seq x y z
N MET A 1 -3.79 -5.70 -24.56
CA MET A 1 -4.82 -4.79 -24.04
C MET A 1 -4.72 -4.75 -22.53
N LYS A 2 -4.66 -3.55 -21.96
CA LYS A 2 -4.62 -3.42 -20.50
C LYS A 2 -5.98 -3.77 -19.93
N PRO A 3 -6.05 -4.52 -18.80
CA PRO A 3 -7.33 -4.79 -18.15
C PRO A 3 -7.94 -3.47 -17.68
N ASN A 4 -9.26 -3.45 -17.61
CA ASN A 4 -9.99 -2.30 -17.07
C ASN A 4 -9.91 -2.34 -15.54
N ILE A 5 -9.11 -1.46 -14.96
CA ILE A 5 -8.85 -1.41 -13.52
C ILE A 5 -9.64 -0.26 -12.90
N SER A 6 -10.37 -0.55 -11.84
CA SER A 6 -11.03 0.46 -10.99
C SER A 6 -10.44 0.41 -9.60
N VAL A 7 -10.23 1.57 -8.97
CA VAL A 7 -9.83 1.64 -7.56
C VAL A 7 -11.06 2.02 -6.75
N ILE A 8 -11.40 1.19 -5.78
CA ILE A 8 -12.57 1.37 -4.91
C ILE A 8 -12.16 1.33 -3.44
N ASP A 9 -13.03 1.81 -2.56
CA ASP A 9 -12.87 1.59 -1.13
C ASP A 9 -13.01 0.11 -0.81
N TYR A 10 -12.30 -0.35 0.24
CA TYR A 10 -12.37 -1.75 0.67
C TYR A 10 -13.80 -2.18 0.96
N LEU A 11 -14.15 -3.38 0.49
CA LEU A 11 -15.39 -4.07 0.82
C LEU A 11 -15.08 -5.49 1.30
N PRO A 12 -15.73 -5.98 2.36
CA PRO A 12 -15.44 -7.30 2.94
C PRO A 12 -15.60 -8.46 1.96
N GLU A 13 -16.43 -8.32 0.94
CA GLU A 13 -16.66 -9.35 -0.08
C GLU A 13 -15.39 -9.70 -0.86
N TYR A 14 -14.38 -8.80 -0.88
CA TYR A 14 -13.12 -9.02 -1.59
C TYR A 14 -12.04 -9.67 -0.72
N GLN A 15 -12.34 -10.02 0.53
CA GLN A 15 -11.35 -10.65 1.43
C GLN A 15 -10.70 -11.90 0.82
N PRO A 16 -11.43 -12.81 0.15
CA PRO A 16 -10.78 -13.97 -0.48
C PRO A 16 -9.75 -13.58 -1.54
N SER A 17 -9.98 -12.49 -2.27
CA SER A 17 -9.00 -11.99 -3.25
C SER A 17 -7.72 -11.50 -2.57
N ILE A 18 -7.86 -10.81 -1.44
CA ILE A 18 -6.71 -10.31 -0.68
C ILE A 18 -5.90 -11.47 -0.14
N HIS A 19 -6.55 -12.49 0.42
CA HIS A 19 -5.91 -13.73 0.88
C HIS A 19 -5.10 -14.37 -0.24
N ARG A 20 -5.67 -14.47 -1.43
CA ARG A 20 -5.01 -15.02 -2.61
C ARG A 20 -3.77 -14.19 -2.98
N ILE A 21 -3.89 -12.86 -3.00
CA ILE A 21 -2.77 -11.96 -3.33
C ILE A 21 -1.61 -12.17 -2.36
N LEU A 22 -1.88 -12.14 -1.06
CA LEU A 22 -0.84 -12.28 -0.04
C LEU A 22 -0.19 -13.66 -0.08
N THR A 23 -0.96 -14.70 -0.35
CA THR A 23 -0.43 -16.05 -0.53
C THR A 23 0.51 -16.12 -1.73
N LYS A 24 0.13 -15.52 -2.85
CA LYS A 24 0.97 -15.48 -4.07
C LYS A 24 2.25 -14.69 -3.87
N ILE A 25 2.21 -13.62 -3.05
CA ILE A 25 3.40 -12.82 -2.72
C ILE A 25 4.35 -13.61 -1.82
N GLY A 26 3.83 -14.62 -1.10
CA GLY A 26 4.65 -15.49 -0.26
C GLY A 26 4.58 -15.21 1.23
N TRP A 27 3.55 -14.51 1.69
CA TRP A 27 3.37 -14.26 3.12
C TRP A 27 2.95 -15.53 3.86
N ALA A 28 3.43 -15.70 5.09
CA ALA A 28 3.00 -16.79 5.95
C ALA A 28 1.56 -16.55 6.43
N GLU A 29 0.83 -17.66 6.69
CA GLU A 29 -0.60 -17.59 7.01
C GLU A 29 -0.91 -16.69 8.20
N GLN A 30 -0.07 -16.69 9.25
CA GLN A 30 -0.29 -15.82 10.40
C GLN A 30 -0.23 -14.34 10.06
N TYR A 31 0.63 -13.96 9.12
CA TYR A 31 0.73 -12.56 8.66
C TYR A 31 -0.43 -12.18 7.75
N ILE A 32 -0.91 -13.12 6.94
CA ILE A 32 -2.08 -12.92 6.09
C ILE A 32 -3.31 -12.64 6.95
N SER A 33 -3.56 -13.48 7.95
CA SER A 33 -4.70 -13.32 8.86
C SER A 33 -4.65 -11.99 9.59
N SER A 34 -3.46 -11.58 10.04
CA SER A 34 -3.25 -10.28 10.69
C SER A 34 -3.56 -9.11 9.77
N ALA A 35 -3.08 -9.18 8.53
CA ALA A 35 -3.31 -8.12 7.55
C ALA A 35 -4.79 -7.98 7.22
N GLU A 36 -5.49 -9.10 7.03
CA GLU A 36 -6.93 -9.10 6.74
C GLU A 36 -7.72 -8.50 7.88
N GLN A 37 -7.39 -8.85 9.13
CA GLN A 37 -8.05 -8.31 10.31
C GLN A 37 -7.80 -6.81 10.43
N ASN A 38 -6.56 -6.37 10.16
CA ASN A 38 -6.22 -4.96 10.18
C ASN A 38 -7.05 -4.18 9.16
N MET A 39 -7.17 -4.67 7.93
CA MET A 39 -7.96 -3.97 6.91
C MET A 39 -9.42 -3.81 7.32
N GLN A 40 -10.02 -4.85 7.94
CA GLN A 40 -11.39 -4.79 8.41
C GLN A 40 -11.56 -3.76 9.53
N ASN A 41 -10.56 -3.64 10.41
CA ASN A 41 -10.60 -2.68 11.50
C ASN A 41 -10.37 -1.25 10.99
N LEU A 42 -9.40 -1.07 10.11
CA LEU A 42 -9.01 0.26 9.62
C LEU A 42 -10.10 0.91 8.78
N VAL A 43 -10.85 0.14 8.00
CA VAL A 43 -11.90 0.68 7.13
C VAL A 43 -13.01 1.36 7.94
N GLN A 44 -13.12 1.06 9.23
CA GLN A 44 -14.12 1.66 10.11
C GLN A 44 -13.72 3.04 10.62
N ASP A 45 -12.43 3.38 10.56
CA ASP A 45 -11.90 4.69 10.96
C ASP A 45 -11.50 5.49 9.71
N LYS A 46 -12.49 6.00 9.01
CA LYS A 46 -12.29 6.74 7.76
C LYS A 46 -11.66 8.11 7.95
N GLU A 47 -11.66 8.61 9.17
CA GLU A 47 -11.03 9.89 9.48
C GLU A 47 -9.51 9.79 9.38
N ASN A 48 -8.94 8.71 9.89
CA ASN A 48 -7.50 8.53 9.97
C ASN A 48 -6.92 7.55 8.95
N TYR A 49 -7.75 6.69 8.36
CA TYR A 49 -7.28 5.63 7.47
C TYR A 49 -8.04 5.60 6.16
N GLY A 50 -7.33 5.22 5.10
CA GLY A 50 -7.92 4.84 3.82
C GLY A 50 -7.51 3.41 3.49
N VAL A 51 -8.46 2.60 3.03
CA VAL A 51 -8.21 1.22 2.59
C VAL A 51 -8.83 1.06 1.21
N TYR A 52 -8.00 0.74 0.22
CA TYR A 52 -8.40 0.74 -1.19
C TYR A 52 -8.06 -0.57 -1.87
N LEU A 53 -8.89 -0.93 -2.84
CA LEU A 53 -8.71 -2.12 -3.66
C LEU A 53 -8.66 -1.72 -5.14
N ALA A 54 -7.80 -2.39 -5.89
CA ALA A 54 -7.82 -2.34 -7.35
C ALA A 54 -8.60 -3.56 -7.84
N ILE A 55 -9.63 -3.31 -8.63
CA ILE A 55 -10.56 -4.33 -9.08
C ILE A 55 -10.49 -4.46 -10.61
N THR A 56 -10.47 -5.70 -11.09
CA THR A 56 -10.69 -5.99 -12.50
C THR A 56 -11.75 -7.09 -12.59
N GLY A 57 -12.83 -6.85 -13.35
CA GLY A 57 -13.96 -7.76 -13.34
C GLY A 57 -14.58 -7.85 -11.94
N GLU A 58 -14.65 -9.07 -11.40
CA GLU A 58 -15.26 -9.33 -10.08
C GLU A 58 -14.22 -9.67 -9.01
N VAL A 59 -12.94 -9.45 -9.28
CA VAL A 59 -11.87 -9.81 -8.34
C VAL A 59 -10.98 -8.62 -8.03
N ALA A 60 -10.46 -8.58 -6.80
CA ALA A 60 -9.44 -7.62 -6.43
C ALA A 60 -8.06 -8.17 -6.87
N VAL A 61 -7.26 -7.30 -7.48
CA VAL A 61 -5.92 -7.63 -7.96
C VAL A 61 -4.83 -6.82 -7.26
N GLY A 62 -5.22 -5.92 -6.38
CA GLY A 62 -4.30 -5.15 -5.56
C GLY A 62 -5.00 -4.49 -4.39
N PHE A 63 -4.22 -4.09 -3.40
CA PHE A 63 -4.73 -3.38 -2.23
C PHE A 63 -3.71 -2.38 -1.74
N LEU A 64 -4.20 -1.37 -1.00
CA LEU A 64 -3.35 -0.40 -0.31
C LEU A 64 -4.10 0.09 0.93
N TYR A 65 -3.38 0.27 2.03
CA TYR A 65 -3.92 1.01 3.16
C TYR A 65 -2.94 2.07 3.63
N VAL A 66 -3.49 3.22 4.01
CA VAL A 66 -2.76 4.45 4.31
C VAL A 66 -3.33 5.07 5.59
N GLN A 67 -2.47 5.67 6.39
CA GLN A 67 -2.85 6.37 7.62
C GLN A 67 -2.41 7.82 7.57
N TYR A 68 -3.29 8.73 8.03
CA TYR A 68 -2.94 10.13 8.26
C TYR A 68 -2.58 10.36 9.73
N TYR A 69 -1.48 11.08 9.95
CA TYR A 69 -1.02 11.47 11.29
C TYR A 69 -1.17 12.97 11.47
N ALA A 70 -2.03 13.38 12.40
CA ALA A 70 -2.28 14.80 12.64
C ALA A 70 -1.07 15.51 13.27
N TRP A 71 -0.27 14.81 14.07
CA TRP A 71 0.81 15.45 14.82
C TRP A 71 1.91 16.03 13.93
N ASN A 72 2.23 15.41 12.82
CA ASN A 72 3.22 15.92 11.86
C ASN A 72 2.63 16.22 10.49
N GLN A 73 1.34 15.99 10.31
CA GLN A 73 0.60 16.25 9.06
C GLN A 73 1.15 15.47 7.86
N LEU A 74 1.60 14.25 8.10
CA LEU A 74 2.04 13.33 7.06
C LEU A 74 1.10 12.14 6.97
N SER A 75 1.04 11.51 5.81
CA SER A 75 0.39 10.22 5.65
C SER A 75 1.41 9.13 5.37
N GLN A 76 1.14 7.92 5.83
CA GLN A 76 2.02 6.78 5.63
C GLN A 76 1.28 5.65 4.93
N ILE A 77 1.84 5.16 3.84
CA ILE A 77 1.39 3.92 3.22
C ILE A 77 1.93 2.77 4.06
N HIS A 78 1.04 2.02 4.71
CA HIS A 78 1.42 0.89 5.55
C HIS A 78 1.49 -0.42 4.80
N GLY A 79 0.65 -0.59 3.78
CA GLY A 79 0.63 -1.80 2.99
C GLY A 79 0.25 -1.52 1.54
N LEU A 80 0.92 -2.20 0.65
CA LEU A 80 0.66 -2.14 -0.79
C LEU A 80 1.03 -3.49 -1.37
N GLY A 81 0.08 -4.15 -2.00
CA GLY A 81 0.31 -5.42 -2.65
C GLY A 81 -0.45 -5.52 -3.95
N VAL A 82 0.17 -6.16 -4.95
CA VAL A 82 -0.42 -6.39 -6.26
C VAL A 82 -0.24 -7.87 -6.61
N ASP A 83 -1.30 -8.49 -7.12
CA ASP A 83 -1.23 -9.85 -7.63
C ASP A 83 -0.10 -9.96 -8.66
N PRO A 84 0.86 -10.88 -8.49
CA PRO A 84 2.00 -11.01 -9.41
C PRO A 84 1.60 -11.20 -10.87
N ASP A 85 0.45 -11.82 -11.12
CA ASP A 85 -0.04 -12.03 -12.49
C ASP A 85 -0.47 -10.73 -13.17
N PHE A 86 -0.58 -9.64 -12.40
CA PHE A 86 -1.02 -8.33 -12.88
C PHE A 86 0.05 -7.26 -12.74
N HIS A 87 1.31 -7.65 -12.54
CA HIS A 87 2.43 -6.69 -12.49
C HIS A 87 2.61 -5.94 -13.81
N ARG A 88 3.16 -4.73 -13.73
CA ARG A 88 3.46 -3.85 -14.87
C ARG A 88 2.23 -3.39 -15.65
N GLN A 89 1.07 -3.34 -14.97
CA GLN A 89 -0.18 -2.86 -15.58
C GLN A 89 -0.66 -1.55 -14.95
N GLY A 90 0.21 -0.89 -14.17
CA GLY A 90 -0.11 0.39 -13.55
C GLY A 90 -0.99 0.30 -12.31
N ILE A 91 -1.18 -0.90 -11.74
CA ILE A 91 -2.07 -1.09 -10.59
C ILE A 91 -1.49 -0.44 -9.34
N ALA A 92 -0.22 -0.67 -9.04
CA ALA A 92 0.43 -0.04 -7.89
C ALA A 92 0.40 1.49 -8.01
N SER A 93 0.67 2.02 -9.21
CA SER A 93 0.60 3.47 -9.46
C SER A 93 -0.80 4.03 -9.21
N ALA A 94 -1.84 3.32 -9.64
CA ALA A 94 -3.22 3.75 -9.42
C ALA A 94 -3.59 3.76 -7.94
N LEU A 95 -3.16 2.74 -7.19
CA LEU A 95 -3.38 2.66 -5.76
C LEU A 95 -2.64 3.76 -5.00
N VAL A 96 -1.38 4.02 -5.35
CA VAL A 96 -0.60 5.11 -4.73
C VAL A 96 -1.22 6.47 -5.06
N ALA A 97 -1.69 6.68 -6.28
CA ALA A 97 -2.40 7.92 -6.64
C ALA A 97 -3.64 8.12 -5.76
N ARG A 98 -4.37 7.06 -5.46
CA ARG A 98 -5.53 7.14 -4.57
C ARG A 98 -5.12 7.46 -3.13
N ALA A 99 -4.01 6.90 -2.66
CA ALA A 99 -3.47 7.23 -1.34
C ALA A 99 -3.05 8.71 -1.26
N GLU A 100 -2.49 9.25 -2.33
CA GLU A 100 -2.12 10.67 -2.39
C GLU A 100 -3.36 11.56 -2.36
N GLU A 101 -4.45 11.16 -3.03
CA GLU A 101 -5.72 11.89 -2.94
C GLU A 101 -6.25 11.89 -1.49
N PHE A 102 -6.19 10.76 -0.81
CA PHE A 102 -6.56 10.66 0.61
C PHE A 102 -5.73 11.64 1.44
N ALA A 103 -4.40 11.61 1.29
CA ALA A 103 -3.49 12.49 2.02
C ALA A 103 -3.83 13.97 1.78
N LYS A 104 -4.06 14.34 0.52
CA LYS A 104 -4.41 15.72 0.16
C LYS A 104 -5.76 16.12 0.73
N SER A 105 -6.73 15.21 0.81
CA SER A 105 -8.04 15.48 1.41
C SER A 105 -7.94 15.79 2.91
N LYS A 106 -6.86 15.33 3.57
CA LYS A 106 -6.56 15.61 4.97
C LYS A 106 -5.65 16.83 5.15
N ASN A 107 -5.31 17.52 4.06
CA ASN A 107 -4.33 18.63 4.05
C ASN A 107 -2.95 18.18 4.54
N ALA A 108 -2.57 16.95 4.24
CA ALA A 108 -1.25 16.45 4.58
C ALA A 108 -0.17 17.21 3.79
N ARG A 109 1.01 17.40 4.42
CA ARG A 109 2.16 18.04 3.76
C ARG A 109 2.84 17.11 2.77
N GLY A 110 2.69 15.80 2.96
CA GLY A 110 3.32 14.79 2.14
C GLY A 110 2.90 13.40 2.56
N ILE A 111 3.52 12.42 1.91
CA ILE A 111 3.23 11.00 2.11
C ILE A 111 4.53 10.22 2.05
N TYR A 112 4.62 9.13 2.82
CA TYR A 112 5.81 8.28 2.84
C TYR A 112 5.44 6.80 2.95
N ALA A 113 6.42 5.96 2.62
CA ALA A 113 6.32 4.51 2.75
C ALA A 113 7.70 3.97 3.11
N ASP A 114 7.72 2.89 3.89
CA ASP A 114 8.94 2.17 4.22
C ASP A 114 9.02 0.89 3.41
N THR A 115 10.23 0.55 2.98
CA THR A 115 10.48 -0.71 2.26
C THR A 115 11.86 -1.24 2.66
N PRO A 116 12.08 -2.58 2.63
CA PRO A 116 13.43 -3.10 2.86
C PRO A 116 14.42 -2.53 1.85
N THR A 117 15.64 -2.20 2.31
CA THR A 117 16.69 -1.68 1.41
C THR A 117 17.02 -2.66 0.30
N SER A 118 16.81 -3.96 0.54
CA SER A 118 17.02 -5.03 -0.44
C SER A 118 15.90 -5.15 -1.48
N ASN A 119 14.77 -4.47 -1.27
CA ASN A 119 13.65 -4.54 -2.20
C ASN A 119 13.87 -3.58 -3.38
N THR A 120 14.73 -3.98 -4.30
CA THR A 120 15.09 -3.17 -5.47
C THR A 120 13.87 -2.77 -6.29
N ARG A 121 12.94 -3.70 -6.51
CA ARG A 121 11.73 -3.45 -7.29
C ARG A 121 10.83 -2.39 -6.63
N GLY A 122 10.62 -2.49 -5.33
CA GLY A 122 9.84 -1.50 -4.58
C GLY A 122 10.49 -0.13 -4.60
N ARG A 123 11.81 -0.09 -4.45
CA ARG A 123 12.57 1.17 -4.48
C ARG A 123 12.45 1.84 -5.85
N GLN A 124 12.64 1.09 -6.93
CA GLN A 124 12.50 1.60 -8.29
C GLN A 124 11.08 2.09 -8.57
N PHE A 125 10.08 1.38 -8.05
CA PHE A 125 8.68 1.79 -8.19
C PHE A 125 8.44 3.16 -7.55
N TYR A 126 8.86 3.34 -6.28
CA TYR A 126 8.63 4.62 -5.58
C TYR A 126 9.37 5.77 -6.27
N GLU A 127 10.60 5.55 -6.71
CA GLU A 127 11.33 6.56 -7.46
C GLU A 127 10.64 6.92 -8.77
N ALA A 128 10.11 5.92 -9.47
CA ALA A 128 9.40 6.14 -10.74
C ALA A 128 8.12 6.96 -10.58
N VAL A 129 7.44 6.87 -9.43
CA VAL A 129 6.22 7.66 -9.17
C VAL A 129 6.48 8.94 -8.38
N GLY A 130 7.76 9.35 -8.29
CA GLY A 130 8.13 10.67 -7.81
C GLY A 130 8.53 10.76 -6.34
N TYR A 131 8.75 9.62 -5.67
CA TYR A 131 9.21 9.60 -4.29
C TYR A 131 10.73 9.65 -4.25
N GLN A 132 11.26 10.26 -3.19
CA GLN A 132 12.70 10.34 -2.97
C GLN A 132 13.09 9.57 -1.71
N PRO A 133 14.25 8.88 -1.70
CA PRO A 133 14.70 8.19 -0.50
C PRO A 133 14.99 9.18 0.62
N GLY A 134 14.50 8.85 1.81
CA GLY A 134 14.76 9.60 3.03
C GLY A 134 15.85 8.93 3.85
N TYR A 135 15.53 8.59 5.11
CA TYR A 135 16.52 7.97 5.99
C TYR A 135 16.48 6.44 5.90
N ILE A 136 17.57 5.82 6.36
CA ILE A 136 17.67 4.37 6.51
C ILE A 136 17.60 4.05 8.01
N MET A 137 16.71 3.13 8.38
CA MET A 137 16.62 2.62 9.74
C MET A 137 17.24 1.23 9.79
N PRO A 138 18.38 1.04 10.48
CA PRO A 138 18.99 -0.28 10.60
C PRO A 138 18.07 -1.23 11.36
N ARG A 139 18.00 -2.47 10.89
CA ARG A 139 17.23 -3.56 11.52
C ARG A 139 15.76 -3.21 11.76
N TYR A 140 15.17 -2.51 10.81
CA TYR A 140 13.77 -2.07 10.90
C TYR A 140 12.80 -3.26 10.89
N TYR A 141 13.11 -4.29 10.11
CA TYR A 141 12.27 -5.47 9.95
C TYR A 141 12.69 -6.60 10.89
N GLU A 142 11.75 -7.48 11.25
CA GLU A 142 11.97 -8.56 12.21
C GLU A 142 13.03 -9.57 11.78
N ASP A 143 13.26 -9.70 10.47
CA ASP A 143 14.31 -10.58 9.92
C ASP A 143 15.70 -9.91 9.92
N GLY A 144 15.80 -8.70 10.48
CA GLY A 144 17.05 -7.96 10.58
C GLY A 144 17.38 -7.10 9.36
N LEU A 145 16.50 -7.01 8.38
CA LEU A 145 16.71 -6.16 7.21
C LEU A 145 16.54 -4.69 7.57
N ASP A 146 17.38 -3.85 6.97
CA ASP A 146 17.27 -2.40 7.09
C ASP A 146 16.06 -1.90 6.29
N GLY A 147 15.42 -0.82 6.77
CA GLY A 147 14.36 -0.14 6.08
C GLY A 147 14.82 1.19 5.49
N VAL A 148 14.26 1.56 4.35
CA VAL A 148 14.47 2.89 3.75
C VAL A 148 13.12 3.55 3.56
N THR A 149 13.04 4.84 3.91
CA THR A 149 11.83 5.65 3.76
C THR A 149 11.83 6.33 2.40
N TYR A 150 10.71 6.25 1.69
CA TYR A 150 10.49 7.00 0.46
C TYR A 150 9.42 8.06 0.71
N GLN A 151 9.70 9.30 0.33
CA GLN A 151 8.90 10.47 0.67
C GLN A 151 8.50 11.26 -0.57
N LYS A 152 7.30 11.84 -0.53
CA LYS A 152 6.83 12.79 -1.55
C LYS A 152 6.10 13.92 -0.83
N PHE A 153 6.56 15.15 -1.03
CA PHE A 153 5.91 16.33 -0.47
C PHE A 153 5.03 17.00 -1.53
N PHE A 154 3.91 17.51 -1.07
CA PHE A 154 2.92 18.15 -1.95
C PHE A 154 3.14 19.64 -2.10
#